data_3853a5a78521ef2c7e88a2756d3c9105
#
_entry.id   3853a5a78521ef2c7e88a2756d3c9105
#
_cell.length_a   1.000
_cell.length_b   1.000
_cell.length_c   1.000
_cell.angle_alpha   90.00
_cell.angle_beta   90.00
_cell.angle_gamma   90.00
#
_symmetry.space_group_name_H-M   'P 1'
#
loop_
_entity.id
_entity.type
_entity.pdbx_description
1 polymer ?
#
loop_
_entity_poly.entity_id
_entity_poly.type
_entity_poly.pdbx_seq_one_letter_code
_entity_poly.pdbx_strand_id
1 'polypeptide(L)'
;MRRETGRLATTDYVMDETLTLLRARRGLPAVQQLASLIESSPNVELVWVGEERYRQALELMLSYRDKEWSLTDCTSFVVMRELGIRDAFTFDANFAQAGFQIHP
;
A
#
# COMPACT_ATOMS: atom_id res chain seq x y z
N MET A 1 -3.62 -5.11 -1.90
CA MET A 1 -4.40 -5.57 -0.73
C MET A 1 -5.77 -6.06 -1.19
N ARG A 2 -6.17 -7.25 -0.78
CA ARG A 2 -7.45 -7.83 -1.23
C ARG A 2 -8.49 -7.76 -0.12
N ARG A 3 -9.63 -7.14 -0.41
CA ARG A 3 -10.78 -7.06 0.48
C ARG A 3 -11.65 -8.31 0.35
N GLU A 4 -12.51 -8.55 1.34
CA GLU A 4 -13.47 -9.68 1.33
C GLU A 4 -14.40 -9.65 0.12
N THR A 5 -14.68 -8.48 -0.42
CA THR A 5 -15.48 -8.29 -1.63
C THR A 5 -14.80 -8.79 -2.91
N GLY A 6 -13.54 -9.25 -2.82
CA GLY A 6 -12.72 -9.59 -3.98
C GLY A 6 -12.06 -8.39 -4.65
N ARG A 7 -12.35 -7.17 -4.20
CA ARG A 7 -11.71 -5.96 -4.72
C ARG A 7 -10.30 -5.82 -4.17
N LEU A 8 -9.42 -5.24 -4.97
CA LEU A 8 -8.08 -4.87 -4.54
C LEU A 8 -8.10 -3.45 -3.97
N ALA A 9 -7.29 -3.20 -2.98
CA ALA A 9 -7.11 -1.85 -2.45
C ALA A 9 -5.63 -1.48 -2.49
N THR A 10 -5.35 -0.24 -2.80
CA THR A 10 -4.02 0.36 -2.69
C THR A 10 -4.15 1.75 -2.09
N THR A 11 -3.04 2.39 -1.79
CA THR A 11 -3.05 3.74 -1.21
C THR A 11 -2.31 4.72 -2.11
N ASP A 12 -2.54 6.01 -1.88
CA ASP A 12 -1.81 7.09 -2.52
C ASP A 12 -0.30 7.01 -2.23
N TYR A 13 0.09 6.58 -1.04
CA TYR A 13 1.51 6.41 -0.67
C TYR A 13 2.17 5.30 -1.49
N VAL A 14 1.48 4.16 -1.63
CA VAL A 14 1.96 3.05 -2.47
C VAL A 14 2.04 3.48 -3.92
N MET A 15 1.03 4.22 -4.40
CA MET A 15 1.03 4.74 -5.77
C MET A 15 2.21 5.69 -6.01
N ASP A 16 2.52 6.55 -5.05
CA ASP A 16 3.67 7.45 -5.17
C ASP A 16 4.97 6.66 -5.39
N GLU A 17 5.24 5.68 -4.55
CA GLU A 17 6.44 4.85 -4.69
C GLU A 17 6.44 4.08 -6.01
N THR A 18 5.31 3.47 -6.33
CA THR A 18 5.18 2.64 -7.54
C THR A 18 5.38 3.45 -8.80
N LEU A 19 4.71 4.61 -8.89
CA LEU A 19 4.82 5.46 -10.08
C LEU A 19 6.20 6.09 -10.22
N THR A 20 6.82 6.43 -9.11
CA THR A 20 8.19 6.98 -9.11
C THR A 20 9.18 5.94 -9.64
N LEU A 21 9.09 4.70 -9.17
CA LEU A 21 9.93 3.60 -9.67
C LEU A 21 9.66 3.29 -11.14
N LEU A 22 8.39 3.28 -11.52
CA LEU A 22 7.98 2.98 -12.89
C LEU A 22 8.51 4.03 -13.86
N ARG A 23 8.47 5.30 -13.46
CA ARG A 23 9.05 6.38 -14.25
C ARG A 23 10.54 6.15 -14.52
N ALA A 24 11.28 5.78 -13.47
CA ALA A 24 12.73 5.56 -13.57
C ALA A 24 13.07 4.40 -14.52
N ARG A 25 12.23 3.37 -14.55
CA ARG A 25 12.50 2.15 -15.34
C ARG A 25 11.87 2.15 -16.71
N ARG A 26 10.70 2.74 -16.88
CA ARG A 26 9.88 2.63 -18.09
C ARG A 26 9.42 3.97 -18.68
N GLY A 27 9.63 5.08 -17.97
CA GLY A 27 9.26 6.41 -18.43
C GLY A 27 7.81 6.79 -18.24
N LEU A 28 7.46 7.99 -18.64
CA LEU A 28 6.14 8.59 -18.42
C LEU A 28 4.98 7.86 -19.11
N PRO A 29 5.12 7.29 -20.32
CA PRO A 29 4.00 6.55 -20.91
C PRO A 29 3.53 5.38 -20.05
N ALA A 30 4.45 4.64 -19.42
CA ALA A 30 4.10 3.55 -18.51
C ALA A 30 3.40 4.07 -17.24
N VAL A 31 3.85 5.20 -16.71
CA VAL A 31 3.22 5.86 -15.57
C VAL A 31 1.76 6.22 -15.90
N GLN A 32 1.54 6.83 -17.06
CA GLN A 32 0.20 7.22 -17.49
C GLN A 32 -0.71 6.01 -17.66
N GLN A 33 -0.20 4.92 -18.24
CA GLN A 33 -0.96 3.68 -18.41
C GLN A 33 -1.41 3.11 -17.07
N LEU A 34 -0.50 2.99 -16.11
CA LEU A 34 -0.84 2.43 -14.81
C LEU A 34 -1.82 3.32 -14.05
N ALA A 35 -1.57 4.63 -14.04
CA ALA A 35 -2.46 5.57 -13.35
C ALA A 35 -3.88 5.49 -13.93
N SER A 36 -4.02 5.48 -15.26
CA SER A 36 -5.30 5.36 -15.92
C SER A 36 -5.99 4.03 -15.62
N LEU A 37 -5.24 2.95 -15.58
CA LEU A 37 -5.77 1.63 -15.27
C LEU A 37 -6.35 1.58 -13.84
N ILE A 38 -5.62 2.11 -12.88
CA ILE A 38 -6.07 2.16 -11.48
C ILE A 38 -7.33 3.02 -11.35
N GLU A 39 -7.34 4.20 -11.98
CA GLU A 39 -8.48 5.11 -11.89
C GLU A 39 -9.75 4.57 -12.56
N SER A 40 -9.60 3.82 -13.65
CA SER A 40 -10.74 3.32 -14.42
C SER A 40 -11.23 1.94 -13.98
N SER A 41 -10.47 1.20 -13.19
CA SER A 41 -10.83 -0.16 -12.80
C SER A 41 -11.88 -0.15 -11.67
N PRO A 42 -13.06 -0.76 -11.88
CA PRO A 42 -14.05 -0.88 -10.81
C PRO A 42 -13.65 -1.87 -9.72
N ASN A 43 -12.61 -2.67 -9.95
CA ASN A 43 -12.15 -3.70 -9.03
C ASN A 43 -10.99 -3.24 -8.16
N VAL A 44 -10.53 -2.01 -8.33
CA VAL A 44 -9.44 -1.42 -7.56
C VAL A 44 -9.94 -0.20 -6.81
N GLU A 45 -9.71 -0.18 -5.52
CA GLU A 45 -10.03 0.96 -4.66
C GLU A 45 -8.74 1.69 -4.30
N LEU A 46 -8.68 2.99 -4.58
CA LEU A 46 -7.59 3.84 -4.11
C LEU A 46 -8.02 4.48 -2.79
N VAL A 47 -7.31 4.12 -1.74
CA VAL A 47 -7.58 4.64 -0.39
C VAL A 47 -6.59 5.75 -0.10
N TRP A 48 -7.09 6.94 0.14
CA TRP A 48 -6.26 8.09 0.52
C TRP A 48 -5.88 7.97 1.99
N VAL A 49 -4.60 8.08 2.28
CA VAL A 49 -4.09 7.95 3.65
C VAL A 49 -4.66 9.06 4.53
N GLY A 50 -4.45 10.30 4.16
CA GLY A 50 -4.94 11.44 4.93
C GLY A 50 -4.17 11.67 6.22
N GLU A 51 -4.55 12.71 6.94
CA GLU A 51 -3.83 13.16 8.13
C GLU A 51 -3.89 12.16 9.27
N GLU A 52 -5.08 11.63 9.57
CA GLU A 52 -5.25 10.72 10.71
C GLU A 52 -4.49 9.42 10.52
N ARG A 53 -4.59 8.81 9.33
CA ARG A 53 -3.86 7.58 9.04
C ARG A 53 -2.35 7.82 9.00
N TYR A 54 -1.93 8.98 8.52
CA TYR A 54 -0.52 9.38 8.57
C TYR A 54 -0.01 9.39 10.00
N ARG A 55 -0.76 10.01 10.93
CA ARG A 55 -0.37 10.06 12.34
C ARG A 55 -0.29 8.68 12.97
N GLN A 56 -1.28 7.84 12.70
CA GLN A 56 -1.27 6.46 13.18
C GLN A 56 -0.08 5.67 12.63
N ALA A 57 0.24 5.86 11.35
CA ALA A 57 1.37 5.19 10.72
C ALA A 57 2.70 5.65 11.32
N LEU A 58 2.85 6.93 11.57
CA LEU A 58 4.06 7.48 12.20
C LEU A 58 4.22 6.91 13.62
N GLU A 59 3.15 6.86 14.40
CA GLU A 59 3.15 6.27 15.73
C GLU A 59 3.56 4.81 15.69
N LEU A 60 3.00 4.05 14.75
CA LEU A 60 3.34 2.64 14.55
C LEU A 60 4.83 2.47 14.23
N MET A 61 5.34 3.26 13.30
CA MET A 61 6.75 3.23 12.90
C MET A 61 7.69 3.50 14.09
N LEU A 62 7.35 4.49 14.91
CA LEU A 62 8.15 4.86 16.07
C LEU A 62 8.07 3.84 17.21
N SER A 63 6.97 3.09 17.30
CA SER A 63 6.75 2.07 18.32
C SER A 63 7.55 0.78 18.06
N TYR A 64 7.89 0.49 16.82
CA TYR A 64 8.61 -0.72 16.43
C TYR A 64 10.00 -0.38 15.91
N ARG A 65 10.84 0.11 16.80
CA ARG A 65 12.20 0.58 16.45
C ARG A 65 13.13 -0.54 15.97
N ASP A 66 12.82 -1.79 16.33
CA ASP A 66 13.55 -2.97 15.90
C ASP A 66 13.19 -3.43 14.47
N LYS A 67 12.16 -2.82 13.88
CA LYS A 67 11.73 -3.13 12.52
C LYS A 67 12.20 -2.06 11.54
N GLU A 68 12.47 -2.49 10.31
CA GLU A 68 12.88 -1.59 9.23
C GLU A 68 11.69 -1.20 8.34
N TRP A 69 10.54 -1.03 8.94
CA TRP A 69 9.33 -0.63 8.22
C TRP A 69 9.42 0.82 7.77
N SER A 70 9.17 1.06 6.48
CA SER A 70 9.04 2.42 5.97
C SER A 70 7.71 3.05 6.44
N LEU A 71 7.62 4.37 6.29
CA LEU A 71 6.35 5.04 6.56
C LEU A 71 5.26 4.55 5.61
N THR A 72 5.59 4.31 4.35
CA THR A 72 4.64 3.75 3.38
C THR A 72 4.15 2.37 3.83
N ASP A 73 5.05 1.49 4.30
CA ASP A 73 4.65 0.20 4.87
C ASP A 73 3.65 0.40 6.01
N CYS A 74 3.96 1.29 6.94
CA CYS A 74 3.10 1.55 8.10
C CYS A 74 1.75 2.11 7.70
N THR A 75 1.68 2.96 6.67
CA THR A 75 0.39 3.45 6.15
C THR A 75 -0.43 2.29 5.60
N SER A 76 0.19 1.35 4.90
CA SER A 76 -0.49 0.16 4.41
C SER A 76 -1.01 -0.70 5.56
N PHE A 77 -0.21 -0.89 6.60
CA PHE A 77 -0.63 -1.68 7.77
C PHE A 77 -1.83 -1.06 8.48
N VAL A 78 -1.82 0.27 8.64
CA VAL A 78 -2.95 1.00 9.24
C VAL A 78 -4.23 0.79 8.42
N VAL A 79 -4.15 0.98 7.10
CA VAL A 79 -5.29 0.81 6.21
C VAL A 79 -5.81 -0.62 6.23
N MET A 80 -4.91 -1.61 6.17
CA MET A 80 -5.29 -3.01 6.18
C MET A 80 -6.00 -3.40 7.46
N ARG A 81 -5.51 -2.95 8.62
CA ARG A 81 -6.15 -3.21 9.91
C ARG A 81 -7.52 -2.54 10.00
N GLU A 82 -7.60 -1.28 9.59
CA GLU A 82 -8.85 -0.53 9.59
C GLU A 82 -9.93 -1.18 8.75
N LEU A 83 -9.56 -1.69 7.56
CA LEU A 83 -10.49 -2.30 6.62
C LEU A 83 -10.68 -3.82 6.82
N GLY A 84 -9.99 -4.39 7.81
CA GLY A 84 -10.07 -5.83 8.08
C GLY A 84 -9.42 -6.69 6.99
N ILE A 85 -8.44 -6.17 6.28
CA ILE A 85 -7.74 -6.88 5.21
C ILE A 85 -6.61 -7.72 5.81
N ARG A 86 -6.53 -8.99 5.41
CA ARG A 86 -5.50 -9.92 5.86
C ARG A 86 -4.45 -10.23 4.79
N ASP A 87 -4.81 -10.08 3.53
CA ASP A 87 -4.01 -10.54 2.39
C ASP A 87 -3.29 -9.38 1.72
N ALA A 88 -1.99 -9.48 1.59
CA ALA A 88 -1.16 -8.52 0.87
C ALA A 88 -0.46 -9.21 -0.30
N PHE A 89 -0.57 -8.65 -1.49
CA PHE A 89 0.16 -9.13 -2.66
C PHE A 89 1.51 -8.42 -2.72
N THR A 90 2.54 -9.10 -2.19
CA THR A 90 3.86 -8.51 -2.04
C THR A 90 4.90 -9.61 -1.86
N PHE A 91 6.14 -9.28 -2.17
CA PHE A 91 7.32 -10.10 -1.82
C PHE A 91 7.95 -9.66 -0.50
N ASP A 92 7.46 -8.56 0.09
CA ASP A 92 8.09 -7.94 1.24
C ASP A 92 7.70 -8.64 2.54
N ALA A 93 8.69 -9.24 3.21
CA ALA A 93 8.52 -9.93 4.49
C ALA A 93 8.03 -9.00 5.61
N ASN A 94 8.15 -7.68 5.47
CA ASN A 94 7.66 -6.73 6.46
C ASN A 94 6.16 -6.90 6.71
N PHE A 95 5.39 -7.23 5.70
CA PHE A 95 3.95 -7.47 5.84
C PHE A 95 3.66 -8.71 6.68
N ALA A 96 4.46 -9.77 6.52
CA ALA A 96 4.35 -10.97 7.36
C ALA A 96 4.71 -10.66 8.81
N GLN A 97 5.75 -9.85 9.04
CA GLN A 97 6.15 -9.42 10.39
C GLN A 97 5.04 -8.63 11.08
N ALA A 98 4.25 -7.88 10.32
CA ALA A 98 3.13 -7.09 10.83
C ALA A 98 1.86 -7.92 11.06
N GLY A 99 1.87 -9.21 10.72
CA GLY A 99 0.77 -10.13 10.97
C GLY A 99 -0.15 -10.40 9.79
N PHE A 100 0.23 -9.99 8.59
CA PHE A 100 -0.57 -10.22 7.39
C PHE A 100 -0.09 -11.45 6.62
N GLN A 101 -0.98 -12.02 5.82
CA GLN A 101 -0.63 -13.11 4.89
C GLN A 101 -0.09 -12.49 3.61
N ILE A 102 1.10 -12.93 3.19
CA ILE A 102 1.70 -12.44 1.95
C ILE A 102 1.49 -13.45 0.83
N HIS A 103 1.22 -12.92 -0.37
CA HIS A 103 1.02 -13.69 -1.60
C HIS A 103 1.95 -13.09 -2.66
N PRO A 104 3.08 -13.73 -2.90
CA PRO A 104 4.03 -13.26 -3.93
C PRO A 104 3.47 -13.31 -5.33
#